data_47a294ed65d8ec611f544f8155339b8f
#
_entry.id   47a294ed65d8ec611f544f8155339b8f
#
_cell.length_a   1.000
_cell.length_b   1.000
_cell.length_c   1.000
_cell.angle_alpha   90.00
_cell.angle_beta   90.00
_cell.angle_gamma   90.00
#
_symmetry.space_group_name_H-M   'P 1'
#
loop_
_entity.id
_entity.type
_entity.pdbx_description
1 polymer ?
#
loop_
_entity_poly.entity_id
_entity_poly.type
_entity_poly.pdbx_seq_one_letter_code
_entity_poly.pdbx_strand_id
1 'polypeptide(L)'
;MDISASIQAANQLDLLRDIETNANKFDQLHIDITDGHFTDNIGLSLDIVSKLKKNTSYKLDVHLMLQENTKFVERVVEYGADLVTVHCESTDINEFKNLTTNFDNVGIGILPTSNIEILKSYAEYTSIFLLLTVNPGFSNQPKAVNLIDRINEFKSVVNNSESTLIVDGGVTVDDLAPLETNGVNVAVQGGAIFGK
;
A
#
# COMPACT_ATOMS: atom_id res chain seq x y z
N MET A 1 3.95 -9.86 -11.93
CA MET A 1 3.74 -8.69 -11.03
C MET A 1 2.29 -8.27 -11.15
N ASP A 2 1.57 -8.18 -10.02
CA ASP A 2 0.17 -7.75 -9.99
C ASP A 2 0.07 -6.21 -10.01
N ILE A 3 -1.01 -5.69 -10.59
CA ILE A 3 -1.34 -4.27 -10.57
C ILE A 3 -2.43 -4.03 -9.52
N SER A 4 -2.16 -3.15 -8.56
CA SER A 4 -3.11 -2.73 -7.53
C SER A 4 -3.66 -1.35 -7.86
N ALA A 5 -4.98 -1.22 -8.03
CA ALA A 5 -5.62 0.04 -8.41
C ALA A 5 -5.92 0.91 -7.18
N SER A 6 -5.15 2.00 -6.99
CA SER A 6 -5.47 2.96 -5.91
C SER A 6 -6.75 3.71 -6.23
N ILE A 7 -7.81 3.35 -5.51
CA ILE A 7 -9.15 3.94 -5.67
C ILE A 7 -9.22 5.40 -5.21
N GLN A 8 -8.21 5.92 -4.54
CA GLN A 8 -8.12 7.35 -4.22
C GLN A 8 -8.13 8.22 -5.48
N ALA A 9 -7.58 7.72 -6.59
CA ALA A 9 -7.61 8.40 -7.88
C ALA A 9 -8.90 8.20 -8.68
N ALA A 10 -9.80 7.31 -8.25
CA ALA A 10 -11.07 7.05 -8.93
C ALA A 10 -12.11 8.16 -8.69
N ASN A 11 -13.20 8.11 -9.44
CA ASN A 11 -14.32 9.00 -9.22
C ASN A 11 -15.11 8.61 -7.95
N GLN A 12 -14.89 9.33 -6.87
CA GLN A 12 -15.51 9.03 -5.57
C GLN A 12 -17.04 9.12 -5.57
N LEU A 13 -17.64 9.86 -6.50
CA LEU A 13 -19.10 9.98 -6.62
C LEU A 13 -19.74 8.80 -7.36
N ASP A 14 -18.95 8.02 -8.12
CA ASP A 14 -19.41 6.85 -8.87
C ASP A 14 -18.33 5.75 -8.90
N LEU A 15 -17.83 5.43 -7.70
CA LEU A 15 -16.63 4.60 -7.51
C LEU A 15 -16.76 3.21 -8.14
N LEU A 16 -17.87 2.51 -7.90
CA LEU A 16 -18.07 1.16 -8.43
C LEU A 16 -18.07 1.14 -9.96
N ARG A 17 -18.73 2.09 -10.59
CA ARG A 17 -18.75 2.21 -12.04
C ARG A 17 -17.34 2.51 -12.60
N ASP A 18 -16.57 3.36 -11.92
CA ASP A 18 -15.20 3.68 -12.36
C ASP A 18 -14.29 2.45 -12.24
N ILE A 19 -14.42 1.67 -11.16
CA ILE A 19 -13.76 0.38 -10.99
C ILE A 19 -14.14 -0.60 -12.12
N GLU A 20 -15.43 -0.80 -12.36
CA GLU A 20 -15.93 -1.70 -13.41
C GLU A 20 -15.46 -1.30 -14.81
N THR A 21 -15.48 0.00 -15.11
CA THR A 21 -15.05 0.54 -16.41
C THR A 21 -13.56 0.26 -16.69
N ASN A 22 -12.73 0.20 -15.65
CA ASN A 22 -11.30 -0.01 -15.73
C ASN A 22 -10.85 -1.44 -15.35
N ALA A 23 -11.78 -2.37 -15.15
CA ALA A 23 -11.56 -3.71 -14.61
C ALA A 23 -10.50 -4.57 -15.33
N ASN A 24 -10.20 -4.27 -16.60
CA ASN A 24 -9.19 -4.97 -17.38
C ASN A 24 -7.76 -4.43 -17.23
N LYS A 25 -7.54 -3.44 -16.34
CA LYS A 25 -6.26 -2.76 -16.16
C LYS A 25 -5.54 -3.13 -14.86
N PHE A 26 -6.18 -3.88 -13.96
CA PHE A 26 -5.64 -4.20 -12.65
C PHE A 26 -6.14 -5.55 -12.14
N ASP A 27 -5.46 -6.07 -11.12
CA ASP A 27 -5.73 -7.39 -10.54
C ASP A 27 -6.40 -7.27 -9.16
N GLN A 28 -6.16 -6.20 -8.42
CA GLN A 28 -6.66 -5.96 -7.07
C GLN A 28 -6.90 -4.46 -6.81
N LEU A 29 -7.56 -4.14 -5.70
CA LEU A 29 -7.84 -2.76 -5.29
C LEU A 29 -6.93 -2.34 -4.13
N HIS A 30 -6.36 -1.14 -4.23
CA HIS A 30 -5.59 -0.48 -3.18
C HIS A 30 -6.40 0.64 -2.54
N ILE A 31 -6.44 0.65 -1.21
CA ILE A 31 -7.32 1.52 -0.41
C ILE A 31 -6.47 2.30 0.57
N ASP A 32 -6.20 3.56 0.25
CA ASP A 32 -5.47 4.49 1.10
C ASP A 32 -6.39 5.08 2.18
N ILE A 33 -6.08 4.83 3.45
CA ILE A 33 -6.79 5.39 4.60
C ILE A 33 -5.85 6.36 5.33
N THR A 34 -6.28 7.60 5.46
CA THR A 34 -5.50 8.68 6.10
C THR A 34 -6.32 9.42 7.15
N ASP A 35 -5.67 9.91 8.23
CA ASP A 35 -6.33 10.45 9.42
C ASP A 35 -6.15 11.96 9.63
N GLY A 36 -5.41 12.63 8.76
CA GLY A 36 -5.09 14.04 8.94
C GLY A 36 -4.02 14.33 10.02
N HIS A 37 -3.38 13.27 10.57
CA HIS A 37 -2.29 13.36 11.54
C HIS A 37 -0.99 12.79 10.99
N PHE A 38 -1.04 11.60 10.43
CA PHE A 38 0.10 11.00 9.72
C PHE A 38 0.38 11.74 8.40
N THR A 39 -0.67 12.24 7.75
CA THR A 39 -0.61 13.07 6.54
C THR A 39 -1.52 14.28 6.69
N ASP A 40 -1.32 15.32 5.90
CA ASP A 40 -2.17 16.53 5.87
C ASP A 40 -3.51 16.32 5.14
N ASN A 41 -3.95 15.07 4.98
CA ASN A 41 -5.19 14.72 4.31
C ASN A 41 -6.05 13.76 5.15
N ILE A 42 -7.36 13.96 5.12
CA ILE A 42 -8.36 13.00 5.62
C ILE A 42 -8.90 12.24 4.42
N GLY A 43 -8.58 10.96 4.33
CA GLY A 43 -8.90 10.12 3.19
C GLY A 43 -10.23 9.39 3.29
N LEU A 44 -10.26 8.20 2.70
CA LEU A 44 -11.45 7.36 2.66
C LEU A 44 -11.84 6.86 4.06
N SER A 45 -13.14 6.71 4.28
CA SER A 45 -13.65 6.10 5.51
C SER A 45 -13.36 4.59 5.52
N LEU A 46 -13.07 4.01 6.70
CA LEU A 46 -12.80 2.57 6.86
C LEU A 46 -13.91 1.66 6.33
N ASP A 47 -15.17 2.10 6.38
CA ASP A 47 -16.31 1.31 5.94
C ASP A 47 -16.34 1.07 4.42
N ILE A 48 -15.52 1.79 3.65
CA ILE A 48 -15.34 1.53 2.22
C ILE A 48 -14.83 0.10 1.98
N VAL A 49 -13.98 -0.43 2.86
CA VAL A 49 -13.45 -1.80 2.78
C VAL A 49 -14.60 -2.81 2.75
N SER A 50 -15.51 -2.73 3.75
CA SER A 50 -16.66 -3.64 3.81
C SER A 50 -17.64 -3.46 2.64
N LYS A 51 -17.78 -2.24 2.12
CA LYS A 51 -18.62 -1.98 0.96
C LYS A 51 -18.03 -2.57 -0.32
N LEU A 52 -16.73 -2.41 -0.53
CA LEU A 52 -16.03 -3.01 -1.68
C LEU A 52 -16.03 -4.54 -1.59
N LYS A 53 -15.77 -5.11 -0.40
CA LYS A 53 -15.80 -6.57 -0.20
C LYS A 53 -17.17 -7.19 -0.53
N LYS A 54 -18.25 -6.47 -0.27
CA LYS A 54 -19.63 -6.91 -0.58
C LYS A 54 -20.02 -6.76 -2.04
N ASN A 55 -19.42 -5.80 -2.74
CA ASN A 55 -19.86 -5.40 -4.10
C ASN A 55 -18.86 -5.77 -5.20
N THR A 56 -17.67 -6.29 -4.83
CA THR A 56 -16.65 -6.72 -5.79
C THR A 56 -16.06 -8.07 -5.37
N SER A 57 -15.37 -8.75 -6.30
CA SER A 57 -14.60 -9.98 -6.03
C SER A 57 -13.10 -9.75 -5.94
N TYR A 58 -12.64 -8.50 -6.02
CA TYR A 58 -11.23 -8.16 -5.95
C TYR A 58 -10.64 -8.41 -4.56
N LYS A 59 -9.35 -8.74 -4.53
CA LYS A 59 -8.56 -8.63 -3.31
C LYS A 59 -8.47 -7.17 -2.89
N LEU A 60 -8.54 -6.92 -1.59
CA LEU A 60 -8.47 -5.59 -1.00
C LEU A 60 -7.17 -5.43 -0.22
N ASP A 61 -6.28 -4.62 -0.77
CA ASP A 61 -5.02 -4.19 -0.18
C ASP A 61 -5.26 -2.84 0.52
N VAL A 62 -5.24 -2.83 1.85
CA VAL A 62 -5.55 -1.64 2.65
C VAL A 62 -4.27 -1.04 3.21
N HIS A 63 -3.98 0.18 2.82
CA HIS A 63 -2.81 0.94 3.23
C HIS A 63 -3.19 1.98 4.28
N LEU A 64 -2.77 1.74 5.52
CA LEU A 64 -3.07 2.60 6.66
C LEU A 64 -1.94 3.62 6.87
N MET A 65 -2.21 4.86 6.54
CA MET A 65 -1.38 6.03 6.82
C MET A 65 -1.96 6.79 8.01
N LEU A 66 -1.88 6.17 9.19
CA LEU A 66 -2.51 6.62 10.44
C LEU A 66 -1.47 6.80 11.53
N GLN A 67 -1.73 7.73 12.46
CA GLN A 67 -0.88 7.92 13.64
C GLN A 67 -1.01 6.78 14.65
N GLU A 68 -2.20 6.17 14.80
CA GLU A 68 -2.47 5.00 15.63
C GLU A 68 -3.06 3.89 14.78
N ASN A 69 -2.44 2.69 14.78
CA ASN A 69 -2.79 1.62 13.83
C ASN A 69 -3.54 0.45 14.44
N THR A 70 -3.22 -0.01 15.65
CA THR A 70 -3.68 -1.31 16.20
C THR A 70 -5.18 -1.54 16.05
N LYS A 71 -6.01 -0.62 16.57
CA LYS A 71 -7.48 -0.74 16.50
C LYS A 71 -8.07 -0.67 15.09
N PHE A 72 -7.32 -0.07 14.16
CA PHE A 72 -7.77 0.08 12.77
C PHE A 72 -7.40 -1.14 11.95
N VAL A 73 -6.26 -1.78 12.20
CA VAL A 73 -5.90 -3.07 11.58
C VAL A 73 -6.97 -4.12 11.88
N GLU A 74 -7.33 -4.32 13.17
CA GLU A 74 -8.40 -5.24 13.55
C GLU A 74 -9.69 -4.97 12.77
N ARG A 75 -10.11 -3.72 12.72
CA ARG A 75 -11.37 -3.34 12.05
C ARG A 75 -11.35 -3.55 10.54
N VAL A 76 -10.26 -3.21 9.84
CA VAL A 76 -10.21 -3.43 8.39
C VAL A 76 -10.11 -4.91 8.03
N VAL A 77 -9.46 -5.73 8.86
CA VAL A 77 -9.47 -7.19 8.73
C VAL A 77 -10.89 -7.74 8.90
N GLU A 78 -11.64 -7.31 9.94
CA GLU A 78 -13.04 -7.67 10.12
C GLU A 78 -13.92 -7.22 8.92
N TYR A 79 -13.59 -6.12 8.28
CA TYR A 79 -14.28 -5.62 7.09
C TYR A 79 -13.92 -6.38 5.81
N GLY A 80 -12.94 -7.28 5.87
CA GLY A 80 -12.57 -8.20 4.79
C GLY A 80 -11.37 -7.73 3.96
N ALA A 81 -10.46 -6.95 4.53
CA ALA A 81 -9.16 -6.68 3.92
C ALA A 81 -8.39 -8.00 3.73
N ASP A 82 -7.81 -8.19 2.55
CA ASP A 82 -6.99 -9.36 2.24
C ASP A 82 -5.52 -9.12 2.57
N LEU A 83 -5.10 -7.85 2.60
CA LEU A 83 -3.78 -7.37 3.00
C LEU A 83 -3.95 -6.03 3.72
N VAL A 84 -3.15 -5.81 4.78
CA VAL A 84 -3.10 -4.53 5.49
C VAL A 84 -1.66 -4.10 5.64
N THR A 85 -1.32 -2.88 5.23
CA THR A 85 0.01 -2.30 5.43
C THR A 85 -0.08 -1.11 6.38
N VAL A 86 0.78 -1.11 7.41
CA VAL A 86 0.98 0.01 8.34
C VAL A 86 2.38 0.59 8.16
N HIS A 87 2.64 1.82 8.64
CA HIS A 87 3.93 2.47 8.47
C HIS A 87 4.85 2.33 9.68
N CYS A 88 6.14 2.08 9.44
CA CYS A 88 7.16 2.01 10.50
C CYS A 88 7.38 3.36 11.22
N GLU A 89 6.95 4.46 10.62
CA GLU A 89 7.01 5.78 11.23
C GLU A 89 5.96 6.02 12.34
N SER A 90 4.87 5.22 12.31
CA SER A 90 3.76 5.35 13.28
C SER A 90 3.44 4.04 14.01
N THR A 91 4.19 2.97 13.77
CA THR A 91 3.98 1.66 14.41
C THR A 91 5.32 1.15 14.91
N ASP A 92 5.54 1.17 16.22
CA ASP A 92 6.79 0.65 16.78
C ASP A 92 6.89 -0.89 16.65
N ILE A 93 8.10 -1.41 16.88
CA ILE A 93 8.39 -2.84 16.67
C ILE A 93 7.57 -3.76 17.59
N ASN A 94 7.23 -3.33 18.81
CA ASN A 94 6.46 -4.14 19.75
C ASN A 94 4.99 -4.17 19.34
N GLU A 95 4.45 -3.03 18.93
CA GLU A 95 3.12 -2.92 18.35
C GLU A 95 3.01 -3.79 17.08
N PHE A 96 3.97 -3.66 16.16
CA PHE A 96 3.99 -4.43 14.93
C PHE A 96 4.06 -5.95 15.17
N LYS A 97 4.91 -6.39 16.09
CA LYS A 97 4.99 -7.79 16.52
C LYS A 97 3.64 -8.31 17.05
N ASN A 98 2.94 -7.49 17.84
CA ASN A 98 1.62 -7.86 18.31
C ASN A 98 0.61 -7.97 17.17
N LEU A 99 0.63 -7.05 16.20
CA LEU A 99 -0.22 -7.11 15.01
C LEU A 99 0.02 -8.39 14.20
N THR A 100 1.27 -8.71 13.87
CA THR A 100 1.62 -9.90 13.07
C THR A 100 1.42 -11.22 13.82
N THR A 101 1.34 -11.21 15.15
CA THR A 101 0.97 -12.38 15.95
C THR A 101 -0.53 -12.68 15.85
N ASN A 102 -1.36 -11.66 15.67
CA ASN A 102 -2.82 -11.79 15.63
C ASN A 102 -3.41 -11.83 14.23
N PHE A 103 -2.66 -11.32 13.21
CA PHE A 103 -3.15 -11.18 11.84
C PHE A 103 -2.06 -11.60 10.85
N ASP A 104 -2.33 -12.59 10.00
CA ASP A 104 -1.33 -13.19 9.10
C ASP A 104 -0.89 -12.26 7.95
N ASN A 105 -1.77 -11.37 7.49
CA ASN A 105 -1.56 -10.55 6.29
C ASN A 105 -1.31 -9.07 6.65
N VAL A 106 -0.38 -8.82 7.60
CA VAL A 106 0.04 -7.47 7.96
C VAL A 106 1.45 -7.21 7.46
N GLY A 107 1.59 -6.18 6.63
CA GLY A 107 2.85 -5.69 6.08
C GLY A 107 3.31 -4.39 6.72
N ILE A 108 4.57 -4.04 6.44
CA ILE A 108 5.18 -2.79 6.89
C ILE A 108 5.53 -1.89 5.71
N GLY A 109 5.04 -0.66 5.75
CA GLY A 109 5.36 0.41 4.82
C GLY A 109 6.45 1.33 5.35
N ILE A 110 7.08 2.05 4.43
CA ILE A 110 8.08 3.06 4.76
C ILE A 110 7.93 4.28 3.85
N LEU A 111 8.07 5.47 4.42
CA LEU A 111 8.07 6.74 3.69
C LEU A 111 9.32 6.88 2.79
N PRO A 112 9.24 7.65 1.69
CA PRO A 112 10.37 7.82 0.78
C PRO A 112 11.61 8.44 1.44
N THR A 113 11.41 9.29 2.46
CA THR A 113 12.48 10.03 3.15
C THR A 113 13.06 9.30 4.35
N SER A 114 12.44 8.20 4.80
CA SER A 114 12.88 7.45 5.96
C SER A 114 14.08 6.56 5.66
N ASN A 115 14.93 6.35 6.67
CA ASN A 115 16.09 5.46 6.56
C ASN A 115 15.63 4.01 6.39
N ILE A 116 15.95 3.40 5.25
CA ILE A 116 15.53 2.06 4.86
C ILE A 116 16.02 0.97 5.84
N GLU A 117 17.14 1.20 6.55
CA GLU A 117 17.71 0.26 7.52
C GLU A 117 16.74 -0.13 8.64
N ILE A 118 15.76 0.72 8.93
CA ILE A 118 14.74 0.43 9.96
C ILE A 118 13.96 -0.84 9.63
N LEU A 119 13.74 -1.15 8.35
CA LEU A 119 12.99 -2.33 7.90
C LEU A 119 13.64 -3.66 8.33
N LYS A 120 14.94 -3.65 8.60
CA LYS A 120 15.67 -4.84 9.07
C LYS A 120 15.07 -5.41 10.36
N SER A 121 14.63 -4.54 11.26
CA SER A 121 13.99 -4.97 12.52
C SER A 121 12.60 -5.56 12.31
N TYR A 122 11.88 -5.11 11.28
CA TYR A 122 10.53 -5.61 10.97
C TYR A 122 10.56 -6.90 10.14
N ALA A 123 11.65 -7.17 9.42
CA ALA A 123 11.79 -8.35 8.55
C ALA A 123 11.76 -9.69 9.30
N GLU A 124 11.91 -9.69 10.64
CA GLU A 124 11.72 -10.87 11.48
C GLU A 124 10.24 -11.25 11.67
N TYR A 125 9.31 -10.32 11.43
CA TYR A 125 7.89 -10.47 11.76
C TYR A 125 6.98 -10.49 10.54
N THR A 126 7.45 -10.04 9.38
CA THR A 126 6.68 -10.05 8.13
C THR A 126 7.56 -10.28 6.92
N SER A 127 6.97 -10.84 5.87
CA SER A 127 7.55 -10.87 4.52
C SER A 127 6.92 -9.86 3.57
N ILE A 128 6.03 -8.96 4.04
CA ILE A 128 5.29 -8.01 3.22
C ILE A 128 5.81 -6.59 3.46
N PHE A 129 6.31 -5.94 2.41
CA PHE A 129 6.90 -4.61 2.49
C PHE A 129 6.32 -3.68 1.44
N LEU A 130 5.99 -2.45 1.84
CA LEU A 130 5.54 -1.40 0.95
C LEU A 130 6.54 -0.25 0.93
N LEU A 131 7.07 0.07 -0.24
CA LEU A 131 7.87 1.27 -0.46
C LEU A 131 6.97 2.37 -1.00
N LEU A 132 6.68 3.37 -0.17
CA LEU A 132 6.02 4.58 -0.65
C LEU A 132 7.05 5.46 -1.35
N THR A 133 6.72 5.93 -2.55
CA THR A 133 7.65 6.64 -3.43
C THR A 133 7.25 8.09 -3.74
N VAL A 134 6.13 8.53 -3.15
CA VAL A 134 5.63 9.92 -3.16
C VAL A 134 5.42 10.41 -1.73
N ASN A 135 5.23 11.70 -1.52
CA ASN A 135 4.79 12.20 -0.22
C ASN A 135 3.36 11.69 0.06
N PRO A 136 3.07 11.20 1.28
CA PRO A 136 1.77 10.60 1.59
C PRO A 136 0.62 11.60 1.55
N GLY A 137 -0.58 11.09 1.27
CA GLY A 137 -1.84 11.81 1.46
C GLY A 137 -2.58 12.26 0.21
N PHE A 138 -1.93 12.42 -0.93
CA PHE A 138 -2.57 12.87 -2.17
C PHE A 138 -2.18 12.02 -3.37
N SER A 139 -3.13 11.79 -4.29
CA SER A 139 -2.84 11.14 -5.58
C SER A 139 -2.14 12.07 -6.57
N ASN A 140 -1.58 11.51 -7.65
CA ASN A 140 -0.96 12.25 -8.76
C ASN A 140 0.23 13.14 -8.37
N GLN A 141 0.98 12.77 -7.34
CA GLN A 141 2.19 13.47 -6.96
C GLN A 141 3.41 12.97 -7.78
N PRO A 142 4.43 13.83 -7.99
CA PRO A 142 5.69 13.40 -8.54
C PRO A 142 6.40 12.44 -7.57
N LYS A 143 7.17 11.50 -8.13
CA LYS A 143 8.02 10.62 -7.34
C LYS A 143 9.01 11.45 -6.51
N ALA A 144 9.10 11.16 -5.22
CA ALA A 144 10.04 11.79 -4.29
C ALA A 144 11.43 11.12 -4.33
N VAL A 145 11.49 9.87 -4.85
CA VAL A 145 12.72 9.06 -4.95
C VAL A 145 12.79 8.36 -6.30
N ASN A 146 14.00 7.96 -6.70
CA ASN A 146 14.17 7.05 -7.82
C ASN A 146 13.71 5.64 -7.42
N LEU A 147 12.80 5.04 -8.21
CA LEU A 147 12.19 3.74 -7.91
C LEU A 147 13.24 2.63 -7.79
N ILE A 148 14.14 2.54 -8.77
CA ILE A 148 15.11 1.44 -8.85
C ILE A 148 16.17 1.56 -7.76
N ASP A 149 16.62 2.79 -7.46
CA ASP A 149 17.56 3.03 -6.37
C ASP A 149 16.92 2.62 -5.03
N ARG A 150 15.66 3.00 -4.79
CA ARG A 150 14.94 2.65 -3.56
C ARG A 150 14.72 1.14 -3.40
N ILE A 151 14.42 0.44 -4.49
CA ILE A 151 14.32 -1.03 -4.49
C ILE A 151 15.69 -1.68 -4.20
N ASN A 152 16.77 -1.15 -4.76
CA ASN A 152 18.11 -1.68 -4.50
C ASN A 152 18.55 -1.46 -3.04
N GLU A 153 18.23 -0.30 -2.46
CA GLU A 153 18.41 -0.04 -1.02
C GLU A 153 17.64 -1.07 -0.19
N PHE A 154 16.35 -1.28 -0.49
CA PHE A 154 15.52 -2.28 0.19
C PHE A 154 16.16 -3.68 0.14
N LYS A 155 16.57 -4.15 -1.03
CA LYS A 155 17.18 -5.47 -1.21
C LYS A 155 18.51 -5.62 -0.45
N SER A 156 19.24 -4.52 -0.25
CA SER A 156 20.49 -4.54 0.52
C SER A 156 20.27 -4.76 2.01
N VAL A 157 19.08 -4.38 2.50
CA VAL A 157 18.67 -4.43 3.92
C VAL A 157 17.84 -5.66 4.23
N VAL A 158 16.84 -5.94 3.39
CA VAL A 158 15.94 -7.09 3.53
C VAL A 158 16.36 -8.18 2.55
N ASN A 159 17.19 -9.09 3.05
CA ASN A 159 17.68 -10.21 2.25
C ASN A 159 16.77 -11.45 2.40
N ASN A 160 15.53 -11.32 1.94
CA ASN A 160 14.54 -12.41 1.94
C ASN A 160 13.95 -12.57 0.54
N SER A 161 14.27 -13.68 -0.14
CA SER A 161 13.82 -13.99 -1.49
C SER A 161 12.30 -14.27 -1.59
N GLU A 162 11.64 -14.52 -0.46
CA GLU A 162 10.20 -14.77 -0.37
C GLU A 162 9.39 -13.51 0.00
N SER A 163 10.05 -12.35 0.09
CA SER A 163 9.38 -11.09 0.40
C SER A 163 8.41 -10.69 -0.70
N THR A 164 7.22 -10.28 -0.32
CA THR A 164 6.28 -9.56 -1.17
C THR A 164 6.63 -8.08 -1.12
N LEU A 165 7.14 -7.55 -2.22
CA LEU A 165 7.51 -6.15 -2.37
C LEU A 165 6.42 -5.41 -3.13
N ILE A 166 5.83 -4.41 -2.48
CA ILE A 166 4.82 -3.50 -3.02
C ILE A 166 5.49 -2.13 -3.26
N VAL A 167 5.27 -1.55 -4.41
CA VAL A 167 5.72 -0.17 -4.72
C VAL A 167 4.50 0.70 -4.96
N ASP A 168 4.38 1.76 -4.18
CA ASP A 168 3.25 2.68 -4.20
C ASP A 168 3.71 4.13 -4.40
N GLY A 169 3.03 4.83 -5.29
CA GLY A 169 3.20 6.25 -5.54
C GLY A 169 3.84 6.61 -6.88
N GLY A 170 3.07 7.29 -7.72
CA GLY A 170 3.55 7.83 -8.99
C GLY A 170 3.96 6.80 -10.04
N VAL A 171 3.56 5.53 -9.89
CA VAL A 171 3.90 4.46 -10.82
C VAL A 171 3.15 4.63 -12.14
N THR A 172 3.89 4.77 -13.22
CA THR A 172 3.38 4.89 -14.59
C THR A 172 3.44 3.55 -15.34
N VAL A 173 2.87 3.49 -16.54
CA VAL A 173 2.95 2.29 -17.39
C VAL A 173 4.40 1.99 -17.78
N ASP A 174 5.22 3.02 -18.00
CA ASP A 174 6.64 2.87 -18.37
C ASP A 174 7.49 2.31 -17.23
N ASP A 175 7.05 2.42 -15.98
CA ASP A 175 7.75 1.87 -14.82
C ASP A 175 7.54 0.35 -14.66
N LEU A 176 6.48 -0.23 -15.23
CA LEU A 176 6.06 -1.61 -14.92
C LEU A 176 7.14 -2.64 -15.28
N ALA A 177 7.70 -2.58 -16.49
CA ALA A 177 8.73 -3.54 -16.91
C ALA A 177 10.03 -3.41 -16.07
N PRO A 178 10.55 -2.20 -15.76
CA PRO A 178 11.63 -2.04 -14.79
C PRO A 178 11.32 -2.59 -13.39
N LEU A 179 10.11 -2.35 -12.85
CA LEU A 179 9.70 -2.83 -11.53
C LEU A 179 9.65 -4.36 -11.49
N GLU A 180 9.03 -4.99 -12.47
CA GLU A 180 8.95 -6.45 -12.58
C GLU A 180 10.35 -7.08 -12.69
N THR A 181 11.23 -6.54 -13.53
CA THR A 181 12.62 -6.99 -13.67
C THR A 181 13.40 -6.88 -12.35
N ASN A 182 13.03 -5.90 -11.52
CA ASN A 182 13.60 -5.71 -10.19
C ASN A 182 12.81 -6.42 -9.08
N GLY A 183 12.01 -7.43 -9.40
CA GLY A 183 11.40 -8.34 -8.43
C GLY A 183 10.30 -7.70 -7.56
N VAL A 184 9.66 -6.64 -8.04
CA VAL A 184 8.46 -6.10 -7.42
C VAL A 184 7.29 -7.05 -7.66
N ASN A 185 6.53 -7.35 -6.62
CA ASN A 185 5.40 -8.27 -6.70
C ASN A 185 4.08 -7.54 -7.00
N VAL A 186 3.93 -6.32 -6.48
CA VAL A 186 2.74 -5.49 -6.66
C VAL A 186 3.14 -4.05 -6.98
N ALA A 187 2.58 -3.50 -8.05
CA ALA A 187 2.71 -2.10 -8.43
C ALA A 187 1.37 -1.37 -8.23
N VAL A 188 1.37 -0.34 -7.39
CA VAL A 188 0.17 0.46 -7.13
C VAL A 188 0.07 1.59 -8.14
N GLN A 189 -1.04 1.63 -8.88
CA GLN A 189 -1.33 2.66 -9.87
C GLN A 189 -2.67 3.35 -9.59
N GLY A 190 -2.68 4.68 -9.56
CA GLY A 190 -3.89 5.48 -9.45
C GLY A 190 -4.22 6.17 -10.78
N GLY A 191 -3.59 7.31 -11.05
CA GLY A 191 -3.85 8.12 -12.25
C GLY A 191 -3.66 7.38 -13.58
N ALA A 192 -2.72 6.44 -13.66
CA ALA A 192 -2.50 5.61 -14.84
C ALA A 192 -3.71 4.71 -15.18
N ILE A 193 -4.50 4.30 -14.18
CA ILE A 193 -5.69 3.47 -14.37
C ILE A 193 -6.93 4.34 -14.61
N PHE A 194 -7.16 5.33 -13.74
CA PHE A 194 -8.39 6.12 -13.70
C PHE A 194 -8.34 7.40 -14.53
N GLY A 195 -7.21 7.72 -15.18
CA GLY A 195 -7.11 8.79 -16.18
C GLY A 195 -7.15 10.21 -15.59
N LYS A 196 -6.65 10.40 -14.39
CA LYS A 196 -6.62 11.71 -13.73
C LYS A 196 -5.20 12.19 -13.46
#